data_8ce5afc94cc5e286bad6c1220750fc42
#
_entry.id   8ce5afc94cc5e286bad6c1220750fc42
#
_cell.length_a   1.000
_cell.length_b   1.000
_cell.length_c   1.000
_cell.angle_alpha   90.00
_cell.angle_beta   90.00
_cell.angle_gamma   90.00
#
_symmetry.space_group_name_H-M   'P 1'
#
loop_
_entity.id
_entity.type
_entity.pdbx_description
1 polymer ?
#
loop_
_entity_poly.entity_id
_entity_poly.type
_entity_poly.pdbx_seq_one_letter_code
_entity_poly.pdbx_strand_id
1 'polypeptide(L)'
;GNTVKKGNISTPAIPCATVDSLGKVNISLNKVSHAEKLTLHTTLNDTYHNEWDIWVYPCQQTAADDYVYARTYDEKVKTALQQGKKVLLIPENVKGRKTKFASHFWNPIMFNWNPMIVGTLIDSNHPAFGEFPTTSYADWQWWDILNYATAMELNDLTDITPIIQSID
;
A
#
# COMPACT_ATOMS: atom_id res chain seq x y z
N GLY A 1 -0.90 -16.43 14.12
CA GLY A 1 -1.69 -16.49 12.88
C GLY A 1 -1.96 -17.92 12.47
N ASN A 2 -2.97 -18.13 11.66
CA ASN A 2 -3.33 -19.48 11.16
C ASN A 2 -2.44 -19.83 9.96
N THR A 3 -1.98 -21.09 9.89
CA THR A 3 -1.23 -21.57 8.75
C THR A 3 -2.17 -21.93 7.60
N VAL A 4 -2.04 -21.25 6.47
CA VAL A 4 -2.83 -21.52 5.25
C VAL A 4 -2.33 -22.79 4.55
N LYS A 5 -1.01 -22.93 4.44
CA LYS A 5 -0.37 -24.11 3.83
C LYS A 5 1.05 -24.29 4.36
N LYS A 6 1.47 -25.54 4.52
CA LYS A 6 2.85 -25.90 4.85
C LYS A 6 3.34 -26.98 3.89
N GLY A 7 4.61 -26.99 3.56
CA GLY A 7 5.22 -28.00 2.71
C GLY A 7 6.74 -27.91 2.71
N ASN A 8 7.40 -28.85 2.11
CA ASN A 8 8.86 -28.90 1.98
C ASN A 8 9.22 -28.91 0.49
N ILE A 9 10.34 -28.26 0.17
CA ILE A 9 10.97 -28.30 -1.15
C ILE A 9 12.28 -29.05 -1.00
N SER A 10 12.48 -30.10 -1.79
CA SER A 10 13.78 -30.76 -1.88
C SER A 10 14.69 -29.94 -2.77
N THR A 11 15.86 -29.55 -2.26
CA THR A 11 16.82 -28.73 -3.00
C THR A 11 18.01 -29.56 -3.45
N PRO A 12 18.51 -29.41 -4.68
CA PRO A 12 19.81 -29.94 -5.07
C PRO A 12 20.94 -29.24 -4.32
N ALA A 13 22.13 -29.80 -4.39
CA ALA A 13 23.32 -29.11 -3.91
C ALA A 13 23.59 -27.90 -4.81
N ILE A 14 23.70 -26.73 -4.21
CA ILE A 14 23.97 -25.46 -4.90
C ILE A 14 25.45 -25.14 -4.72
N PRO A 15 26.22 -24.95 -5.79
CA PRO A 15 27.62 -24.55 -5.71
C PRO A 15 27.79 -23.20 -5.02
N CYS A 16 28.90 -23.01 -4.33
CA CYS A 16 29.22 -21.74 -3.70
C CYS A 16 29.26 -20.62 -4.73
N ALA A 17 28.82 -19.41 -4.35
CA ALA A 17 28.77 -18.21 -5.20
C ALA A 17 27.86 -18.32 -6.44
N THR A 18 26.84 -19.20 -6.42
CA THR A 18 25.80 -19.29 -7.45
C THR A 18 24.43 -18.94 -6.88
N VAL A 19 23.52 -18.53 -7.78
CA VAL A 19 22.10 -18.32 -7.46
C VAL A 19 21.30 -19.30 -8.32
N ASP A 20 20.44 -20.09 -7.70
CA ASP A 20 19.63 -21.09 -8.41
C ASP A 20 18.17 -21.08 -7.95
N SER A 21 17.29 -21.58 -8.81
CA SER A 21 15.87 -21.70 -8.50
C SER A 21 15.61 -23.00 -7.73
N LEU A 22 15.12 -22.88 -6.51
CA LEU A 22 14.82 -24.02 -5.65
C LEU A 22 13.50 -24.73 -6.02
N GLY A 23 12.66 -24.10 -6.83
CA GLY A 23 11.37 -24.67 -7.25
C GLY A 23 10.24 -23.65 -7.29
N LYS A 24 9.02 -24.15 -7.48
CA LYS A 24 7.79 -23.34 -7.51
C LYS A 24 6.79 -23.87 -6.49
N VAL A 25 6.18 -22.97 -5.75
CA VAL A 25 5.09 -23.28 -4.82
C VAL A 25 3.80 -22.71 -5.36
N ASN A 26 2.79 -23.56 -5.56
CA ASN A 26 1.45 -23.14 -5.95
C ASN A 26 0.51 -23.27 -4.75
N ILE A 27 -0.15 -22.16 -4.41
CA ILE A 27 -1.10 -22.08 -3.31
C ILE A 27 -2.40 -21.52 -3.86
N SER A 28 -3.51 -22.24 -3.65
CA SER A 28 -4.84 -21.71 -3.95
C SER A 28 -5.26 -20.74 -2.84
N LEU A 29 -5.61 -19.52 -3.22
CA LEU A 29 -6.09 -18.46 -2.32
C LEU A 29 -7.62 -18.27 -2.44
N ASN A 30 -8.34 -19.19 -3.06
CA ASN A 30 -9.79 -19.09 -3.30
C ASN A 30 -10.65 -19.00 -2.03
N LYS A 31 -10.08 -19.33 -0.88
CA LYS A 31 -10.75 -19.26 0.42
C LYS A 31 -10.61 -17.90 1.11
N VAL A 32 -9.81 -17.01 0.56
CA VAL A 32 -9.66 -15.65 1.08
C VAL A 32 -10.92 -14.86 0.73
N SER A 33 -11.71 -14.52 1.73
CA SER A 33 -13.01 -13.86 1.59
C SER A 33 -12.98 -12.36 1.91
N HIS A 34 -11.90 -11.89 2.52
CA HIS A 34 -11.65 -10.48 2.84
C HIS A 34 -10.17 -10.16 2.62
N ALA A 35 -9.85 -8.87 2.52
CA ALA A 35 -8.49 -8.45 2.33
C ALA A 35 -7.63 -8.82 3.55
N GLU A 36 -6.51 -9.49 3.32
CA GLU A 36 -5.59 -9.86 4.40
C GLU A 36 -4.13 -9.89 3.95
N LYS A 37 -3.25 -9.71 4.91
CA LYS A 37 -1.81 -9.87 4.74
C LYS A 37 -1.42 -11.30 5.10
N LEU A 38 -0.82 -12.01 4.17
CA LEU A 38 -0.21 -13.32 4.37
C LEU A 38 1.30 -13.17 4.42
N THR A 39 1.97 -13.96 5.24
CA THR A 39 3.44 -14.00 5.29
C THR A 39 3.93 -15.36 4.81
N LEU A 40 4.79 -15.36 3.80
CA LEU A 40 5.51 -16.54 3.36
C LEU A 40 6.75 -16.71 4.25
N HIS A 41 6.76 -17.72 5.10
CA HIS A 41 7.92 -18.08 5.89
C HIS A 41 8.69 -19.19 5.18
N THR A 42 9.99 -19.05 5.06
CA THR A 42 10.88 -20.10 4.57
C THR A 42 11.98 -20.38 5.59
N THR A 43 12.34 -21.64 5.70
CA THR A 43 13.39 -22.09 6.59
C THR A 43 14.31 -23.05 5.85
N LEU A 44 15.61 -22.83 5.93
CA LEU A 44 16.62 -23.71 5.38
C LEU A 44 17.43 -24.31 6.54
N ASN A 45 17.47 -25.65 6.62
CA ASN A 45 18.18 -26.41 7.64
C ASN A 45 17.85 -25.98 9.09
N ASP A 46 16.62 -25.57 9.35
CA ASP A 46 16.14 -25.08 10.66
C ASP A 46 16.98 -23.92 11.25
N THR A 47 17.86 -23.33 10.46
CA THR A 47 18.80 -22.28 10.92
C THR A 47 18.57 -20.96 10.21
N TYR A 48 18.36 -20.98 8.91
CA TYR A 48 18.20 -19.77 8.11
C TYR A 48 16.72 -19.53 7.82
N HIS A 49 16.24 -18.33 8.15
CA HIS A 49 14.85 -17.95 8.01
C HIS A 49 14.74 -16.74 7.10
N ASN A 50 13.72 -16.72 6.27
CA ASN A 50 13.32 -15.53 5.52
C ASN A 50 11.80 -15.44 5.42
N GLU A 51 11.30 -14.22 5.30
CA GLU A 51 9.88 -13.91 5.29
C GLU A 51 9.56 -12.88 4.22
N TRP A 52 8.41 -13.07 3.55
CA TRP A 52 7.87 -12.10 2.60
C TRP A 52 6.39 -11.91 2.85
N ASP A 53 5.98 -10.67 2.96
CA ASP A 53 4.58 -10.29 3.08
C ASP A 53 3.93 -10.21 1.70
N ILE A 54 2.71 -10.72 1.61
CA ILE A 54 1.88 -10.74 0.41
C ILE A 54 0.48 -10.30 0.81
N TRP A 55 -0.08 -9.32 0.10
CA TRP A 55 -1.44 -8.85 0.33
C TRP A 55 -2.39 -9.51 -0.65
N VAL A 56 -3.47 -10.07 -0.14
CA VAL A 56 -4.46 -10.83 -0.92
C VAL A 56 -5.81 -10.16 -0.75
N TYR A 57 -6.47 -9.95 -1.88
CA TYR A 57 -7.79 -9.34 -1.94
C TYR A 57 -8.78 -10.30 -2.60
N PRO A 58 -10.06 -10.35 -2.17
CA PRO A 58 -11.05 -11.18 -2.83
C PRO A 58 -11.33 -10.67 -4.25
N CYS A 59 -11.60 -11.61 -5.18
CA CYS A 59 -11.90 -11.26 -6.57
C CYS A 59 -13.17 -10.44 -6.74
N GLN A 60 -14.15 -10.59 -5.84
CA GLN A 60 -15.38 -9.82 -5.85
C GLN A 60 -15.26 -8.70 -4.83
N GLN A 61 -15.11 -7.49 -5.32
CA GLN A 61 -15.25 -6.30 -4.50
C GLN A 61 -16.68 -5.80 -4.61
N THR A 62 -17.34 -5.59 -3.50
CA THR A 62 -18.63 -4.93 -3.47
C THR A 62 -18.39 -3.47 -3.85
N ALA A 63 -18.99 -3.03 -4.95
CA ALA A 63 -18.98 -1.61 -5.29
C ALA A 63 -19.61 -0.83 -4.13
N ALA A 64 -18.90 0.16 -3.61
CA ALA A 64 -19.46 1.03 -2.59
C ALA A 64 -20.40 2.02 -3.30
N ASP A 65 -21.68 1.70 -3.38
CA ASP A 65 -22.71 2.53 -4.03
C ASP A 65 -22.97 3.86 -3.28
N ASP A 66 -22.39 4.03 -2.10
CA ASP A 66 -22.65 5.17 -1.22
C ASP A 66 -21.71 6.37 -1.44
N TYR A 67 -20.76 6.28 -2.38
CA TYR A 67 -19.79 7.36 -2.59
C TYR A 67 -20.05 8.12 -3.89
N VAL A 68 -20.01 9.44 -3.81
CA VAL A 68 -19.93 10.30 -5.00
C VAL A 68 -18.46 10.49 -5.35
N TYR A 69 -18.04 9.93 -6.49
CA TYR A 69 -16.69 10.14 -7.01
C TYR A 69 -16.62 11.44 -7.81
N ALA A 70 -15.64 12.29 -7.55
CA ALA A 70 -15.46 13.56 -8.24
C ALA A 70 -13.97 13.89 -8.45
N ARG A 71 -13.66 14.59 -9.55
CA ARG A 71 -12.34 15.14 -9.87
C ARG A 71 -12.26 16.65 -9.68
N THR A 72 -13.40 17.31 -9.54
CA THR A 72 -13.50 18.75 -9.32
C THR A 72 -14.46 19.03 -8.19
N TYR A 73 -14.17 20.08 -7.43
CA TYR A 73 -15.06 20.57 -6.38
C TYR A 73 -16.08 21.53 -7.00
N ASP A 74 -17.16 20.97 -7.52
CA ASP A 74 -18.25 21.68 -8.22
C ASP A 74 -19.55 21.70 -7.41
N GLU A 75 -20.60 22.28 -7.99
CA GLU A 75 -21.92 22.37 -7.34
C GLU A 75 -22.56 20.99 -7.10
N LYS A 76 -22.21 19.96 -7.87
CA LYS A 76 -22.70 18.59 -7.63
C LYS A 76 -22.08 18.02 -6.36
N VAL A 77 -20.78 18.25 -6.16
CA VAL A 77 -20.06 17.84 -4.95
C VAL A 77 -20.63 18.56 -3.72
N LYS A 78 -20.84 19.89 -3.81
CA LYS A 78 -21.44 20.68 -2.72
C LYS A 78 -22.83 20.17 -2.36
N THR A 79 -23.66 19.93 -3.36
CA THR A 79 -25.02 19.40 -3.15
C THR A 79 -24.97 18.01 -2.49
N ALA A 80 -24.07 17.14 -2.93
CA ALA A 80 -23.92 15.82 -2.33
C ALA A 80 -23.51 15.90 -0.85
N LEU A 81 -22.56 16.78 -0.53
CA LEU A 81 -22.14 17.02 0.85
C LEU A 81 -23.27 17.60 1.71
N GLN A 82 -24.04 18.56 1.18
CA GLN A 82 -25.22 19.12 1.87
C GLN A 82 -26.30 18.07 2.14
N GLN A 83 -26.39 17.05 1.27
CA GLN A 83 -27.29 15.90 1.45
C GLN A 83 -26.72 14.83 2.39
N GLY A 84 -25.55 15.05 3.01
CA GLY A 84 -24.88 14.09 3.89
C GLY A 84 -24.27 12.88 3.18
N LYS A 85 -24.10 12.96 1.85
CA LYS A 85 -23.46 11.89 1.08
C LYS A 85 -21.93 11.89 1.29
N LYS A 86 -21.34 10.72 1.23
CA LYS A 86 -19.88 10.56 1.25
C LYS A 86 -19.34 10.94 -0.14
N VAL A 87 -18.29 11.75 -0.17
CA VAL A 87 -17.64 12.18 -1.42
C VAL A 87 -16.19 11.76 -1.41
N LEU A 88 -15.77 11.06 -2.46
CA LEU A 88 -14.37 10.81 -2.76
C LEU A 88 -13.90 11.81 -3.83
N LEU A 89 -13.20 12.83 -3.40
CA LEU A 89 -12.65 13.86 -4.28
C LEU A 89 -11.16 13.54 -4.59
N ILE A 90 -10.86 13.30 -5.87
CA ILE A 90 -9.49 13.09 -6.37
C ILE A 90 -9.21 14.18 -7.41
N PRO A 91 -8.77 15.38 -6.99
CA PRO A 91 -8.55 16.49 -7.91
C PRO A 91 -7.29 16.30 -8.75
N GLU A 92 -7.33 16.72 -10.01
CA GLU A 92 -6.20 16.58 -10.94
C GLU A 92 -5.11 17.64 -10.71
N ASN A 93 -5.50 18.83 -10.29
CA ASN A 93 -4.63 20.00 -10.14
C ASN A 93 -4.54 20.42 -8.67
N VAL A 94 -3.75 19.70 -7.90
CA VAL A 94 -3.45 20.05 -6.51
C VAL A 94 -2.07 20.65 -6.39
N LYS A 95 -1.92 21.65 -5.53
CA LYS A 95 -0.62 22.13 -5.12
C LYS A 95 0.01 21.10 -4.18
N GLY A 96 1.20 20.65 -4.53
CA GLY A 96 1.88 19.64 -3.73
C GLY A 96 3.02 18.96 -4.47
N ARG A 97 3.64 18.00 -3.81
CA ARG A 97 4.77 17.23 -4.35
C ARG A 97 4.36 15.84 -4.82
N LYS A 98 4.97 15.38 -5.89
CA LYS A 98 4.83 13.98 -6.33
C LYS A 98 5.37 13.07 -5.23
N THR A 99 4.58 12.04 -4.90
CA THR A 99 5.01 10.99 -4.00
C THR A 99 5.71 9.85 -4.72
N LYS A 100 6.42 9.03 -3.98
CA LYS A 100 7.02 7.80 -4.49
C LYS A 100 7.11 6.76 -3.37
N PHE A 101 6.96 5.49 -3.71
CA PHE A 101 7.05 4.41 -2.73
C PHE A 101 8.46 4.28 -2.14
N ALA A 102 9.46 4.22 -3.01
CA ALA A 102 10.86 4.18 -2.58
C ALA A 102 11.44 5.59 -2.51
N SER A 103 11.88 6.02 -1.34
CA SER A 103 12.55 7.31 -1.13
C SER A 103 14.05 7.22 -1.41
N HIS A 104 14.64 8.33 -1.85
CA HIS A 104 16.08 8.49 -2.02
C HIS A 104 16.65 9.27 -0.84
N PHE A 105 17.06 8.57 0.20
CA PHE A 105 17.33 9.17 1.51
C PHE A 105 18.71 9.81 1.66
N TRP A 106 19.71 9.44 0.89
CA TRP A 106 21.09 9.81 1.18
C TRP A 106 21.69 10.90 0.30
N ASN A 107 21.24 11.05 -0.93
CA ASN A 107 21.82 12.03 -1.85
C ASN A 107 20.79 12.63 -2.82
N PRO A 108 20.11 13.72 -2.41
CA PRO A 108 19.15 14.40 -3.25
C PRO A 108 19.74 14.89 -4.58
N ILE A 109 20.99 15.33 -4.59
CA ILE A 109 21.67 15.84 -5.81
C ILE A 109 21.86 14.71 -6.81
N MET A 110 22.34 13.54 -6.38
CA MET A 110 22.52 12.37 -7.23
C MET A 110 21.19 11.91 -7.84
N PHE A 111 20.10 11.99 -7.11
CA PHE A 111 18.76 11.61 -7.55
C PHE A 111 17.96 12.78 -8.13
N ASN A 112 18.63 13.88 -8.44
CA ASN A 112 18.03 15.04 -9.10
C ASN A 112 16.84 15.64 -8.32
N TRP A 113 16.90 15.62 -7.00
CA TRP A 113 15.87 16.14 -6.09
C TRP A 113 14.46 15.54 -6.28
N ASN A 114 14.36 14.36 -6.86
CA ASN A 114 13.07 13.78 -7.21
C ASN A 114 12.96 12.31 -6.77
N PRO A 115 11.97 11.99 -5.94
CA PRO A 115 11.18 12.85 -5.06
C PRO A 115 11.89 13.07 -3.73
N MET A 116 11.60 14.16 -3.05
CA MET A 116 12.17 14.50 -1.75
C MET A 116 11.27 14.05 -0.60
N ILE A 117 10.92 12.78 -0.54
CA ILE A 117 10.20 12.22 0.61
C ILE A 117 11.05 11.16 1.29
N VAL A 118 11.05 11.15 2.60
CA VAL A 118 11.77 10.17 3.44
C VAL A 118 10.91 8.95 3.70
N GLY A 119 9.60 9.13 3.71
CA GLY A 119 8.64 8.06 3.95
C GLY A 119 7.20 8.54 3.97
N THR A 120 6.32 7.69 4.45
CA THR A 120 4.89 7.96 4.56
C THR A 120 4.38 7.48 5.91
N LEU A 121 3.77 8.38 6.68
CA LEU A 121 3.04 8.05 7.90
C LEU A 121 1.58 7.78 7.56
N ILE A 122 1.01 6.78 8.19
CA ILE A 122 -0.36 6.33 7.96
C ILE A 122 -1.06 6.16 9.31
N ASP A 123 -2.21 6.80 9.48
CA ASP A 123 -3.10 6.50 10.59
C ASP A 123 -3.85 5.20 10.28
N SER A 124 -3.20 4.07 10.53
CA SER A 124 -3.72 2.74 10.18
C SER A 124 -5.02 2.36 10.90
N ASN A 125 -5.41 3.10 11.94
CA ASN A 125 -6.66 2.88 12.67
C ASN A 125 -7.82 3.69 12.10
N HIS A 126 -7.58 4.55 11.11
CA HIS A 126 -8.62 5.40 10.55
C HIS A 126 -9.66 4.57 9.79
N PRO A 127 -10.97 4.80 10.01
CA PRO A 127 -12.03 4.01 9.37
C PRO A 127 -12.04 4.04 7.84
N ALA A 128 -11.39 5.02 7.21
CA ALA A 128 -11.28 5.10 5.75
C ALA A 128 -10.54 3.90 5.14
N PHE A 129 -9.71 3.21 5.90
CA PHE A 129 -9.03 2.01 5.41
C PHE A 129 -9.93 0.77 5.36
N GLY A 130 -11.02 0.74 6.18
CA GLY A 130 -11.94 -0.39 6.17
C GLY A 130 -11.21 -1.72 6.31
N GLU A 131 -11.29 -2.55 5.26
CA GLU A 131 -10.59 -3.84 5.18
C GLU A 131 -9.20 -3.76 4.52
N PHE A 132 -8.68 -2.57 4.22
CA PHE A 132 -7.33 -2.43 3.65
C PHE A 132 -6.27 -2.68 4.73
N PRO A 133 -5.57 -3.84 4.71
CA PRO A 133 -4.68 -4.25 5.80
C PRO A 133 -3.37 -3.47 5.75
N THR A 134 -3.30 -2.33 6.43
CA THR A 134 -2.13 -1.46 6.46
C THR A 134 -1.57 -1.31 7.86
N THR A 135 -0.32 -0.87 7.95
CA THR A 135 0.36 -0.47 9.18
C THR A 135 0.58 1.04 9.20
N SER A 136 1.32 1.56 10.17
CA SER A 136 1.60 3.00 10.29
C SER A 136 2.57 3.56 9.25
N TYR A 137 3.09 2.72 8.37
CA TYR A 137 3.98 3.11 7.27
C TYR A 137 3.64 2.33 6.00
N ALA A 138 4.06 2.87 4.84
CA ALA A 138 3.80 2.26 3.55
C ALA A 138 4.66 0.99 3.34
N ASP A 139 4.00 -0.07 2.93
CA ASP A 139 4.58 -1.35 2.51
C ASP A 139 4.31 -1.59 1.01
N TRP A 140 4.64 -2.76 0.48
CA TRP A 140 4.57 -3.04 -0.96
C TRP A 140 3.19 -2.87 -1.60
N GLN A 141 2.09 -3.02 -0.86
CA GLN A 141 0.75 -2.78 -1.39
C GLN A 141 0.49 -1.30 -1.75
N TRP A 142 1.28 -0.37 -1.19
CA TRP A 142 1.19 1.05 -1.45
C TRP A 142 1.92 1.50 -2.73
N TRP A 143 2.60 0.58 -3.42
CA TRP A 143 3.42 0.89 -4.58
C TRP A 143 2.69 1.73 -5.63
N ASP A 144 1.55 1.24 -6.13
CA ASP A 144 0.79 1.93 -7.18
C ASP A 144 0.19 3.24 -6.66
N ILE A 145 -0.32 3.24 -5.44
CA ILE A 145 -0.93 4.42 -4.83
C ILE A 145 0.09 5.55 -4.73
N LEU A 146 1.28 5.29 -4.18
CA LEU A 146 2.28 6.33 -3.92
C LEU A 146 3.03 6.75 -5.18
N ASN A 147 3.28 5.86 -6.13
CA ASN A 147 4.02 6.21 -7.35
C ASN A 147 3.22 7.12 -8.30
N TYR A 148 1.90 7.17 -8.17
CA TYR A 148 1.03 7.98 -9.03
C TYR A 148 0.31 9.11 -8.30
N ALA A 149 0.59 9.30 -7.01
CA ALA A 149 -0.06 10.32 -6.20
C ALA A 149 0.69 11.66 -6.19
N THR A 150 0.00 12.67 -5.72
CA THR A 150 0.57 13.96 -5.33
C THR A 150 0.14 14.25 -3.89
N ALA A 151 1.10 14.41 -2.99
CA ALA A 151 0.83 14.85 -1.63
C ALA A 151 0.36 16.31 -1.67
N MET A 152 -0.84 16.54 -1.16
CA MET A 152 -1.46 17.87 -1.12
C MET A 152 -0.85 18.71 0.00
N GLU A 153 -0.53 19.97 -0.28
CA GLU A 153 -0.15 20.93 0.76
C GLU A 153 -1.39 21.34 1.55
N LEU A 154 -1.38 21.12 2.87
CA LEU A 154 -2.49 21.42 3.77
C LEU A 154 -2.23 22.63 4.67
N ASN A 155 -1.24 23.45 4.37
CA ASN A 155 -0.79 24.57 5.22
C ASN A 155 -1.92 25.57 5.55
N ASP A 156 -2.88 25.72 4.64
CA ASP A 156 -4.02 26.63 4.79
C ASP A 156 -5.27 25.95 5.39
N LEU A 157 -5.17 24.69 5.78
CA LEU A 157 -6.27 23.85 6.27
C LEU A 157 -5.95 23.34 7.67
N THR A 158 -6.09 24.20 8.67
CA THR A 158 -5.69 23.93 10.07
C THR A 158 -6.56 22.89 10.78
N ASP A 159 -7.77 22.66 10.31
CA ASP A 159 -8.75 21.79 10.97
C ASP A 159 -8.77 20.37 10.38
N ILE A 160 -7.82 20.06 9.49
CA ILE A 160 -7.72 18.74 8.86
C ILE A 160 -6.48 18.01 9.38
N THR A 161 -6.70 16.83 9.93
CA THR A 161 -5.62 15.88 10.24
C THR A 161 -5.49 14.93 9.06
N PRO A 162 -4.33 14.87 8.39
CA PRO A 162 -4.14 13.94 7.27
C PRO A 162 -4.13 12.49 7.75
N ILE A 163 -4.85 11.63 7.04
CA ILE A 163 -4.85 10.19 7.28
C ILE A 163 -3.55 9.56 6.78
N ILE A 164 -3.00 10.14 5.70
CA ILE A 164 -1.74 9.74 5.08
C ILE A 164 -0.90 10.99 4.92
N GLN A 165 0.32 10.95 5.44
CA GLN A 165 1.24 12.08 5.41
C GLN A 165 2.57 11.68 4.82
N SER A 166 3.00 12.36 3.75
CA SER A 166 4.38 12.28 3.26
C SER A 166 5.33 13.02 4.20
N ILE A 167 6.49 12.43 4.45
CA ILE A 167 7.55 13.03 5.25
C ILE A 167 8.64 13.53 4.29
N ASP A 168 8.97 14.81 4.39
CA ASP A 168 10.04 15.49 3.62
C ASP A 168 11.37 15.47 4.39
#